data_573a1ebf368dd96fa695439a4dfb49ab
#
_entry.id   573a1ebf368dd96fa695439a4dfb49ab
#
_cell.length_a   1.000
_cell.length_b   1.000
_cell.length_c   1.000
_cell.angle_alpha   90.00
_cell.angle_beta   90.00
_cell.angle_gamma   90.00
#
_symmetry.space_group_name_H-M   'P 1'
#
loop_
_entity.id
_entity.type
_entity.pdbx_description
1 polymer ?
#
loop_
_entity_poly.entity_id
_entity_poly.type
_entity_poly.pdbx_seq_one_letter_code
_entity_poly.pdbx_strand_id
1 'polypeptide(L)'
;MKRLLTLKTFFAAVLAIVLFTLYFTPPVMAANTEDLSQLLKDNWCVSFLWKQCDLIAVDLQGANLQEANLSGANLSGANLSGANLKNADLSDADLSRANLANADILGTDLSRANLTEANFKSTRLWDANLTLANLSRANLQNANLLDSRLWGSNLAQANLTDATLHGADLQYANLAYTNLTNADLQSFFFRGSKQVTNLSNANLEGATLTGANLRGALLTGAIMPDGSINEEIGFNLN
;
A
#
# COMPACT_ATOMS: atom_id res chain seq x y z
N MET A 1 -35.52 -8.73 1.26
CA MET A 1 -35.83 -7.50 1.99
C MET A 1 -34.76 -7.05 2.99
N LYS A 2 -34.04 -7.94 3.71
CA LYS A 2 -32.97 -7.55 4.68
C LYS A 2 -31.71 -6.90 4.06
N ARG A 3 -31.33 -7.21 2.81
CA ARG A 3 -30.18 -6.60 2.13
C ARG A 3 -30.38 -5.15 1.68
N LEU A 4 -31.64 -4.72 1.41
CA LEU A 4 -31.93 -3.34 1.02
C LEU A 4 -31.91 -2.36 2.20
N LEU A 5 -32.17 -2.84 3.42
CA LEU A 5 -32.17 -1.97 4.62
C LEU A 5 -30.73 -1.60 5.06
N THR A 6 -29.79 -2.54 4.94
CA THR A 6 -28.37 -2.29 5.26
C THR A 6 -27.72 -1.32 4.27
N LEU A 7 -28.12 -1.36 3.02
CA LEU A 7 -27.60 -0.43 2.01
C LEU A 7 -28.06 1.01 2.28
N LYS A 8 -29.33 1.21 2.65
CA LYS A 8 -29.90 2.56 2.94
C LYS A 8 -29.30 3.21 4.20
N THR A 9 -29.04 2.44 5.25
CA THR A 9 -28.41 2.97 6.48
C THR A 9 -26.92 3.29 6.26
N PHE A 10 -26.23 2.52 5.42
CA PHE A 10 -24.84 2.78 5.03
C PHE A 10 -24.74 4.06 4.19
N PHE A 11 -25.62 4.26 3.20
CA PHE A 11 -25.69 5.47 2.38
C PHE A 11 -25.94 6.73 3.22
N ALA A 12 -26.81 6.65 4.23
CA ALA A 12 -27.11 7.79 5.09
C ALA A 12 -25.91 8.20 5.98
N ALA A 13 -25.14 7.23 6.48
CA ALA A 13 -23.97 7.52 7.30
C ALA A 13 -22.83 8.13 6.47
N VAL A 14 -22.58 7.62 5.27
CA VAL A 14 -21.52 8.13 4.39
C VAL A 14 -21.90 9.50 3.83
N LEU A 15 -23.17 9.72 3.47
CA LEU A 15 -23.67 11.02 3.04
C LEU A 15 -23.58 12.07 4.16
N ALA A 16 -23.81 11.69 5.42
CA ALA A 16 -23.68 12.57 6.57
C ALA A 16 -22.21 12.98 6.83
N ILE A 17 -21.24 12.06 6.63
CA ILE A 17 -19.81 12.36 6.75
C ILE A 17 -19.40 13.34 5.64
N VAL A 18 -19.80 13.09 4.40
CA VAL A 18 -19.50 13.97 3.26
C VAL A 18 -20.11 15.38 3.44
N LEU A 19 -21.34 15.47 3.94
CA LEU A 19 -21.99 16.77 4.20
C LEU A 19 -21.33 17.50 5.38
N PHE A 20 -20.85 16.79 6.42
CA PHE A 20 -20.18 17.40 7.56
C PHE A 20 -18.81 18.00 7.15
N THR A 21 -18.04 17.32 6.31
CA THR A 21 -16.75 17.83 5.82
C THR A 21 -16.91 19.03 4.88
N LEU A 22 -17.96 19.08 4.06
CA LEU A 22 -18.26 20.20 3.17
C LEU A 22 -18.61 21.51 3.88
N TYR A 23 -19.12 21.45 5.13
CA TYR A 23 -19.55 22.64 5.88
C TYR A 23 -18.52 23.19 6.88
N PHE A 24 -17.49 22.40 7.28
CA PHE A 24 -16.59 22.76 8.39
C PHE A 24 -15.10 22.83 8.04
N THR A 25 -14.69 22.54 6.80
CA THR A 25 -13.29 22.71 6.38
C THR A 25 -13.11 23.93 5.49
N PRO A 26 -11.99 24.70 5.64
CA PRO A 26 -11.68 25.75 4.67
C PRO A 26 -11.46 25.12 3.28
N PRO A 27 -11.57 25.88 2.18
CA PRO A 27 -11.56 25.35 0.83
C PRO A 27 -10.20 24.74 0.50
N VAL A 28 -9.99 23.50 0.91
CA VAL A 28 -9.11 22.55 0.25
C VAL A 28 -9.81 22.25 -1.06
N MET A 29 -9.08 22.28 -2.19
CA MET A 29 -9.62 21.95 -3.51
C MET A 29 -10.58 20.77 -3.38
N ALA A 30 -11.90 21.05 -3.51
CA ALA A 30 -12.91 20.06 -3.21
C ALA A 30 -12.78 18.91 -4.21
N ALA A 31 -12.70 17.68 -3.70
CA ALA A 31 -12.89 16.48 -4.50
C ALA A 31 -14.10 16.67 -5.42
N ASN A 32 -14.01 16.18 -6.65
CA ASN A 32 -15.14 16.28 -7.56
C ASN A 32 -16.33 15.51 -6.96
N THR A 33 -17.34 16.24 -6.53
CA THR A 33 -18.50 15.67 -5.82
C THR A 33 -19.26 14.64 -6.67
N GLU A 34 -19.15 14.73 -7.99
CA GLU A 34 -19.74 13.78 -8.93
C GLU A 34 -18.95 12.45 -8.89
N ASP A 35 -17.61 12.48 -8.93
CA ASP A 35 -16.77 11.31 -8.86
C ASP A 35 -16.93 10.58 -7.51
N LEU A 36 -17.00 11.35 -6.41
CA LEU A 36 -17.27 10.79 -5.09
C LEU A 36 -18.66 10.15 -5.00
N SER A 37 -19.69 10.82 -5.54
CA SER A 37 -21.05 10.28 -5.53
C SER A 37 -21.18 9.00 -6.36
N GLN A 38 -20.46 8.91 -7.48
CA GLN A 38 -20.43 7.72 -8.32
C GLN A 38 -19.68 6.58 -7.63
N LEU A 39 -18.51 6.83 -7.03
CA LEU A 39 -17.78 5.83 -6.24
C LEU A 39 -18.66 5.23 -5.15
N LEU A 40 -19.35 6.07 -4.40
CA LEU A 40 -20.19 5.62 -3.28
C LEU A 40 -21.45 4.88 -3.73
N LYS A 41 -21.94 5.16 -4.92
CA LYS A 41 -23.15 4.53 -5.48
C LYS A 41 -22.86 3.19 -6.14
N ASP A 42 -21.84 3.14 -6.98
CA ASP A 42 -21.62 2.04 -7.92
C ASP A 42 -20.32 1.26 -7.61
N ASN A 43 -19.57 1.67 -6.58
CA ASN A 43 -18.23 1.18 -6.22
C ASN A 43 -17.23 1.32 -7.40
N TRP A 44 -17.45 2.28 -8.25
CA TRP A 44 -16.72 2.52 -9.48
C TRP A 44 -16.36 3.99 -9.62
N CYS A 45 -15.08 4.27 -9.84
CA CYS A 45 -14.59 5.61 -10.14
C CYS A 45 -13.63 5.52 -11.32
N VAL A 46 -14.19 5.37 -12.52
CA VAL A 46 -13.39 5.27 -13.75
C VAL A 46 -13.43 6.55 -14.54
N SER A 47 -12.27 6.95 -15.01
CA SER A 47 -12.16 8.04 -15.98
C SER A 47 -12.86 7.64 -17.28
N PHE A 48 -14.00 8.27 -17.59
CA PHE A 48 -14.65 8.16 -18.87
C PHE A 48 -14.22 9.33 -19.76
N LEU A 49 -13.73 9.07 -20.97
CA LEU A 49 -13.35 10.08 -21.95
C LEU A 49 -12.32 11.13 -21.45
N TRP A 50 -11.11 10.69 -21.00
CA TRP A 50 -9.97 11.56 -20.63
C TRP A 50 -10.12 12.31 -19.28
N LYS A 51 -11.17 12.09 -18.54
CA LYS A 51 -11.34 12.67 -17.20
C LYS A 51 -10.90 11.65 -16.14
N GLN A 52 -9.82 11.95 -15.42
CA GLN A 52 -9.39 11.18 -14.26
C GLN A 52 -10.40 11.30 -13.14
N CYS A 53 -10.68 10.19 -12.41
CA CYS A 53 -11.43 10.26 -11.17
C CYS A 53 -10.66 11.10 -10.15
N ASP A 54 -11.22 12.23 -9.76
CA ASP A 54 -10.54 13.20 -8.90
C ASP A 54 -11.13 13.19 -7.49
N LEU A 55 -10.38 12.58 -6.56
CA LEU A 55 -10.71 12.40 -5.15
C LEU A 55 -9.63 13.02 -4.25
N ILE A 56 -9.00 14.11 -4.70
CA ILE A 56 -7.93 14.80 -3.96
C ILE A 56 -8.41 15.16 -2.56
N ALA A 57 -7.61 14.82 -1.55
CA ALA A 57 -7.82 15.13 -0.15
C ALA A 57 -9.23 14.74 0.40
N VAL A 58 -9.92 13.81 -0.27
CA VAL A 58 -11.23 13.35 0.19
C VAL A 58 -11.11 12.62 1.52
N ASP A 59 -12.11 12.75 2.38
CA ASP A 59 -12.21 11.96 3.61
C ASP A 59 -13.05 10.69 3.36
N LEU A 60 -12.36 9.57 3.32
CA LEU A 60 -12.90 8.21 3.17
C LEU A 60 -12.54 7.35 4.39
N GLN A 61 -12.34 7.97 5.57
CA GLN A 61 -12.00 7.25 6.79
C GLN A 61 -13.02 6.15 7.10
N GLY A 62 -12.54 4.92 7.28
CA GLY A 62 -13.39 3.77 7.58
C GLY A 62 -14.35 3.36 6.46
N ALA A 63 -14.25 3.95 5.26
CA ALA A 63 -15.12 3.62 4.14
C ALA A 63 -14.99 2.15 3.74
N ASN A 64 -16.09 1.55 3.28
CA ASN A 64 -16.06 0.23 2.65
C ASN A 64 -15.92 0.39 1.14
N LEU A 65 -14.71 0.18 0.65
CA LEU A 65 -14.31 0.23 -0.75
C LEU A 65 -13.84 -1.15 -1.25
N GLN A 66 -14.35 -2.22 -0.62
CA GLN A 66 -14.04 -3.58 -1.02
C GLN A 66 -14.41 -3.80 -2.49
N GLU A 67 -13.46 -4.36 -3.27
CA GLU A 67 -13.62 -4.63 -4.69
C GLU A 67 -13.91 -3.36 -5.54
N ALA A 68 -13.64 -2.16 -5.01
CA ALA A 68 -13.81 -0.91 -5.75
C ALA A 68 -12.83 -0.83 -6.92
N ASN A 69 -13.28 -0.28 -8.04
CA ASN A 69 -12.39 0.11 -9.13
C ASN A 69 -12.02 1.59 -8.98
N LEU A 70 -10.78 1.84 -8.63
CA LEU A 70 -10.15 3.15 -8.44
C LEU A 70 -8.89 3.28 -9.32
N SER A 71 -8.79 2.44 -10.36
CA SER A 71 -7.64 2.43 -11.27
C SER A 71 -7.43 3.80 -11.91
N GLY A 72 -6.20 4.31 -11.82
CA GLY A 72 -5.81 5.63 -12.30
C GLY A 72 -6.46 6.81 -11.57
N ALA A 73 -7.17 6.60 -10.46
CA ALA A 73 -7.79 7.67 -9.69
C ALA A 73 -6.74 8.59 -9.04
N ASN A 74 -7.08 9.86 -8.88
CA ASN A 74 -6.29 10.80 -8.09
C ASN A 74 -6.83 10.86 -6.65
N LEU A 75 -6.13 10.20 -5.74
CA LEU A 75 -6.41 10.13 -4.30
C LEU A 75 -5.31 10.84 -3.49
N SER A 76 -4.57 11.77 -4.13
CA SER A 76 -3.47 12.46 -3.46
C SER A 76 -3.96 13.19 -2.20
N GLY A 77 -3.29 12.94 -1.06
CA GLY A 77 -3.65 13.49 0.23
C GLY A 77 -4.98 12.99 0.82
N ALA A 78 -5.66 12.02 0.21
CA ALA A 78 -6.92 11.48 0.72
C ALA A 78 -6.74 10.80 2.09
N ASN A 79 -7.77 10.86 2.94
CA ASN A 79 -7.81 10.14 4.20
C ASN A 79 -8.59 8.81 4.03
N LEU A 80 -7.84 7.72 3.92
CA LEU A 80 -8.33 6.33 3.81
C LEU A 80 -8.05 5.54 5.09
N SER A 81 -7.80 6.22 6.23
CA SER A 81 -7.47 5.53 7.48
C SER A 81 -8.58 4.58 7.92
N GLY A 82 -8.20 3.34 8.23
CA GLY A 82 -9.15 2.29 8.62
C GLY A 82 -10.12 1.84 7.52
N ALA A 83 -9.98 2.31 6.28
CA ALA A 83 -10.83 1.89 5.16
C ALA A 83 -10.66 0.39 4.84
N ASN A 84 -11.72 -0.24 4.35
CA ASN A 84 -11.69 -1.58 3.78
C ASN A 84 -11.56 -1.49 2.27
N LEU A 85 -10.36 -1.77 1.76
CA LEU A 85 -10.00 -1.75 0.34
C LEU A 85 -9.68 -3.17 -0.20
N LYS A 86 -10.15 -4.23 0.47
CA LYS A 86 -9.87 -5.62 0.05
C LYS A 86 -10.23 -5.85 -1.40
N ASN A 87 -9.27 -6.43 -2.14
CA ASN A 87 -9.41 -6.75 -3.57
C ASN A 87 -9.80 -5.55 -4.44
N ALA A 88 -9.61 -4.32 -3.98
CA ALA A 88 -9.83 -3.13 -4.80
C ALA A 88 -8.75 -3.02 -5.89
N ASP A 89 -9.08 -2.37 -6.99
CA ASP A 89 -8.14 -1.99 -8.04
C ASP A 89 -7.75 -0.52 -7.87
N LEU A 90 -6.51 -0.28 -7.47
CA LEU A 90 -5.84 1.02 -7.32
C LEU A 90 -4.63 1.12 -8.25
N SER A 91 -4.57 0.27 -9.29
CA SER A 91 -3.49 0.28 -10.26
C SER A 91 -3.36 1.66 -10.93
N ASP A 92 -2.13 2.12 -11.13
CA ASP A 92 -1.83 3.44 -11.73
C ASP A 92 -2.41 4.66 -10.97
N ALA A 93 -3.01 4.48 -9.78
CA ALA A 93 -3.60 5.57 -9.01
C ALA A 93 -2.52 6.48 -8.38
N ASP A 94 -2.86 7.75 -8.17
CA ASP A 94 -2.06 8.67 -7.36
C ASP A 94 -2.60 8.72 -5.92
N LEU A 95 -1.87 8.09 -5.01
CA LEU A 95 -2.11 8.11 -3.56
C LEU A 95 -0.98 8.84 -2.82
N SER A 96 -0.27 9.73 -3.51
CA SER A 96 0.80 10.50 -2.87
C SER A 96 0.28 11.24 -1.64
N ARG A 97 1.00 11.12 -0.50
CA ARG A 97 0.62 11.69 0.80
C ARG A 97 -0.73 11.21 1.35
N ALA A 98 -1.37 10.21 0.77
CA ALA A 98 -2.60 9.66 1.31
C ALA A 98 -2.37 9.00 2.68
N ASN A 99 -3.38 9.04 3.55
CA ASN A 99 -3.36 8.37 4.84
C ASN A 99 -4.12 7.05 4.77
N LEU A 100 -3.40 5.93 4.72
CA LEU A 100 -3.95 4.56 4.73
C LEU A 100 -3.70 3.85 6.08
N ALA A 101 -3.38 4.59 7.13
CA ALA A 101 -3.08 3.99 8.44
C ALA A 101 -4.22 3.08 8.91
N ASN A 102 -3.87 1.87 9.38
CA ASN A 102 -4.80 0.84 9.83
C ASN A 102 -5.82 0.35 8.76
N ALA A 103 -5.65 0.72 7.50
CA ALA A 103 -6.52 0.23 6.42
C ALA A 103 -6.34 -1.29 6.20
N ASP A 104 -7.38 -1.92 5.65
CA ASP A 104 -7.34 -3.33 5.25
C ASP A 104 -7.31 -3.39 3.71
N ILE A 105 -6.12 -3.61 3.16
CA ILE A 105 -5.84 -3.63 1.71
C ILE A 105 -5.35 -5.02 1.26
N LEU A 106 -5.92 -6.07 1.88
CA LEU A 106 -5.68 -7.46 1.51
C LEU A 106 -6.00 -7.72 0.03
N GLY A 107 -5.04 -8.25 -0.72
CA GLY A 107 -5.22 -8.61 -2.12
C GLY A 107 -5.48 -7.43 -3.07
N THR A 108 -5.27 -6.20 -2.62
CA THR A 108 -5.48 -4.98 -3.42
C THR A 108 -4.42 -4.86 -4.52
N ASP A 109 -4.83 -4.44 -5.71
CA ASP A 109 -3.89 -4.08 -6.77
C ASP A 109 -3.47 -2.61 -6.65
N LEU A 110 -2.21 -2.38 -6.31
CA LEU A 110 -1.53 -1.09 -6.22
C LEU A 110 -0.38 -1.00 -7.24
N SER A 111 -0.40 -1.87 -8.27
CA SER A 111 0.67 -1.90 -9.26
C SER A 111 0.80 -0.54 -9.97
N ARG A 112 2.04 -0.07 -10.11
CA ARG A 112 2.40 1.22 -10.71
C ARG A 112 1.82 2.45 -10.02
N ALA A 113 1.15 2.31 -8.86
CA ALA A 113 0.60 3.43 -8.12
C ALA A 113 1.71 4.37 -7.61
N ASN A 114 1.39 5.66 -7.54
CA ASN A 114 2.21 6.64 -6.86
C ASN A 114 1.83 6.71 -5.37
N LEU A 115 2.67 6.16 -4.51
CA LEU A 115 2.49 6.07 -3.05
C LEU A 115 3.53 6.93 -2.30
N THR A 116 4.12 7.92 -3.00
CA THR A 116 5.16 8.77 -2.43
C THR A 116 4.65 9.47 -1.16
N GLU A 117 5.41 9.35 -0.06
CA GLU A 117 5.08 9.96 1.24
C GLU A 117 3.75 9.46 1.86
N ALA A 118 3.12 8.39 1.32
CA ALA A 118 1.88 7.85 1.87
C ALA A 118 2.11 7.21 3.25
N ASN A 119 1.09 7.25 4.09
CA ASN A 119 1.11 6.68 5.44
C ASN A 119 0.40 5.33 5.47
N PHE A 120 1.16 4.25 5.56
CA PHE A 120 0.71 2.85 5.70
C PHE A 120 0.94 2.29 7.11
N LYS A 121 1.05 3.14 8.12
CA LYS A 121 1.30 2.66 9.47
C LYS A 121 0.25 1.64 9.92
N SER A 122 0.70 0.45 10.34
CA SER A 122 -0.15 -0.64 10.83
C SER A 122 -1.19 -1.12 9.80
N THR A 123 -0.96 -0.92 8.51
CA THR A 123 -1.83 -1.35 7.41
C THR A 123 -1.65 -2.83 7.13
N ARG A 124 -2.73 -3.52 6.73
CA ARG A 124 -2.70 -4.92 6.27
C ARG A 124 -2.55 -4.96 4.76
N LEU A 125 -1.33 -5.25 4.29
CA LEU A 125 -0.94 -5.36 2.87
C LEU A 125 -0.75 -6.82 2.43
N TRP A 126 -1.31 -7.79 3.13
CA TRP A 126 -1.14 -9.19 2.80
C TRP A 126 -1.64 -9.48 1.37
N ASP A 127 -0.80 -10.19 0.57
CA ASP A 127 -1.07 -10.54 -0.84
C ASP A 127 -1.34 -9.31 -1.75
N ALA A 128 -1.02 -8.10 -1.29
CA ALA A 128 -1.18 -6.89 -2.11
C ALA A 128 -0.17 -6.87 -3.27
N ASN A 129 -0.60 -6.37 -4.42
CA ASN A 129 0.26 -6.17 -5.59
C ASN A 129 0.79 -4.74 -5.62
N LEU A 130 2.07 -4.57 -5.31
CA LEU A 130 2.81 -3.30 -5.31
C LEU A 130 3.88 -3.29 -6.42
N THR A 131 3.75 -4.15 -7.43
CA THR A 131 4.71 -4.26 -8.53
C THR A 131 4.90 -2.90 -9.21
N LEU A 132 6.16 -2.45 -9.31
CA LEU A 132 6.53 -1.15 -9.91
C LEU A 132 5.92 0.08 -9.23
N ALA A 133 5.31 -0.05 -8.06
CA ALA A 133 4.78 1.09 -7.31
C ALA A 133 5.90 1.99 -6.77
N ASN A 134 5.61 3.28 -6.62
CA ASN A 134 6.52 4.24 -6.01
C ASN A 134 6.12 4.53 -4.56
N LEU A 135 6.80 3.88 -3.60
CA LEU A 135 6.63 4.04 -2.15
C LEU A 135 7.74 4.91 -1.53
N SER A 136 8.44 5.73 -2.32
CA SER A 136 9.55 6.51 -1.77
C SER A 136 9.06 7.40 -0.62
N ARG A 137 9.81 7.39 0.50
CA ARG A 137 9.50 8.09 1.75
C ARG A 137 8.18 7.68 2.42
N ALA A 138 7.52 6.61 1.99
CA ALA A 138 6.31 6.13 2.62
C ALA A 138 6.57 5.64 4.07
N ASN A 139 5.58 5.76 4.92
CA ASN A 139 5.62 5.23 6.29
C ASN A 139 4.89 3.88 6.35
N LEU A 140 5.66 2.79 6.41
CA LEU A 140 5.17 1.41 6.52
C LEU A 140 5.44 0.82 7.92
N GLN A 141 5.61 1.65 8.95
CA GLN A 141 5.87 1.18 10.31
C GLN A 141 4.77 0.22 10.78
N ASN A 142 5.17 -0.96 11.31
CA ASN A 142 4.25 -2.03 11.74
C ASN A 142 3.30 -2.54 10.63
N ALA A 143 3.57 -2.27 9.35
CA ALA A 143 2.76 -2.79 8.26
C ALA A 143 2.95 -4.29 8.09
N ASN A 144 1.87 -4.99 7.69
CA ASN A 144 1.93 -6.42 7.37
C ASN A 144 1.91 -6.62 5.85
N LEU A 145 3.10 -6.90 5.28
CA LEU A 145 3.34 -7.16 3.85
C LEU A 145 3.52 -8.65 3.54
N LEU A 146 2.92 -9.54 4.33
CA LEU A 146 3.00 -10.98 4.12
C LEU A 146 2.61 -11.33 2.66
N ASP A 147 3.46 -12.13 1.97
CA ASP A 147 3.24 -12.59 0.60
C ASP A 147 2.94 -11.48 -0.43
N SER A 148 3.26 -10.22 -0.13
CA SER A 148 3.04 -9.09 -1.06
C SER A 148 4.03 -9.10 -2.21
N ARG A 149 3.62 -8.57 -3.36
CA ARG A 149 4.45 -8.44 -4.55
C ARG A 149 4.98 -7.02 -4.69
N LEU A 150 6.28 -6.85 -4.52
CA LEU A 150 7.00 -5.56 -4.58
C LEU A 150 8.07 -5.55 -5.69
N TRP A 151 7.93 -6.43 -6.69
CA TRP A 151 8.90 -6.53 -7.78
C TRP A 151 9.12 -5.16 -8.45
N GLY A 152 10.39 -4.72 -8.50
CA GLY A 152 10.78 -3.46 -9.12
C GLY A 152 10.22 -2.20 -8.48
N SER A 153 9.61 -2.28 -7.30
CA SER A 153 9.06 -1.12 -6.59
C SER A 153 10.16 -0.20 -6.05
N ASN A 154 9.82 1.08 -5.84
CA ASN A 154 10.71 2.06 -5.25
C ASN A 154 10.32 2.35 -3.80
N LEU A 155 11.09 1.84 -2.83
CA LEU A 155 10.94 2.07 -1.38
C LEU A 155 12.03 3.01 -0.82
N ALA A 156 12.76 3.73 -1.68
CA ALA A 156 13.87 4.56 -1.22
C ALA A 156 13.44 5.53 -0.10
N GLN A 157 14.20 5.54 1.01
CA GLN A 157 13.94 6.36 2.19
C GLN A 157 12.60 6.03 2.92
N ALA A 158 11.94 4.92 2.60
CA ALA A 158 10.74 4.50 3.32
C ALA A 158 11.06 4.04 4.75
N ASN A 159 10.07 4.11 5.64
CA ASN A 159 10.17 3.59 7.01
C ASN A 159 9.42 2.26 7.12
N LEU A 160 10.14 1.15 7.21
CA LEU A 160 9.63 -0.21 7.43
C LEU A 160 9.94 -0.74 8.85
N THR A 161 10.16 0.14 9.81
CA THR A 161 10.41 -0.27 11.21
C THR A 161 9.32 -1.21 11.69
N ASP A 162 9.69 -2.35 12.28
CA ASP A 162 8.80 -3.38 12.82
C ASP A 162 7.81 -3.97 11.78
N ALA A 163 8.04 -3.79 10.48
CA ALA A 163 7.20 -4.36 9.42
C ALA A 163 7.43 -5.87 9.26
N THR A 164 6.37 -6.59 8.85
CA THR A 164 6.44 -8.02 8.51
C THR A 164 6.42 -8.18 7.00
N LEU A 165 7.48 -8.82 6.43
CA LEU A 165 7.66 -9.02 4.99
C LEU A 165 7.86 -10.51 4.63
N HIS A 166 7.36 -11.43 5.44
CA HIS A 166 7.50 -12.86 5.17
C HIS A 166 6.94 -13.21 3.78
N GLY A 167 7.71 -13.92 2.96
CA GLY A 167 7.29 -14.33 1.63
C GLY A 167 7.15 -13.22 0.60
N ALA A 168 7.46 -11.97 0.97
CA ALA A 168 7.36 -10.85 0.04
C ALA A 168 8.37 -10.96 -1.11
N ASP A 169 7.93 -10.61 -2.33
CA ASP A 169 8.80 -10.54 -3.50
C ASP A 169 9.30 -9.11 -3.72
N LEU A 170 10.54 -8.86 -3.32
CA LEU A 170 11.26 -7.58 -3.42
C LEU A 170 12.35 -7.61 -4.51
N GLN A 171 12.27 -8.54 -5.46
CA GLN A 171 13.24 -8.60 -6.54
C GLN A 171 13.32 -7.26 -7.28
N TYR A 172 14.54 -6.79 -7.54
CA TYR A 172 14.81 -5.51 -8.22
C TYR A 172 14.23 -4.28 -7.52
N ALA A 173 13.71 -4.39 -6.30
CA ALA A 173 13.19 -3.25 -5.55
C ALA A 173 14.33 -2.30 -5.14
N ASN A 174 14.05 -1.01 -5.13
CA ASN A 174 14.95 0.00 -4.60
C ASN A 174 14.64 0.29 -3.13
N LEU A 175 15.46 -0.22 -2.23
CA LEU A 175 15.39 -0.02 -0.77
C LEU A 175 16.52 0.91 -0.27
N ALA A 176 17.10 1.73 -1.15
CA ALA A 176 18.20 2.60 -0.76
C ALA A 176 17.78 3.55 0.38
N TYR A 177 18.60 3.62 1.44
CA TYR A 177 18.36 4.45 2.63
C TYR A 177 17.05 4.14 3.38
N THR A 178 16.45 2.96 3.17
CA THR A 178 15.26 2.50 3.86
C THR A 178 15.57 2.17 5.32
N ASN A 179 14.66 2.50 6.23
CA ASN A 179 14.75 2.05 7.62
C ASN A 179 14.01 0.71 7.79
N LEU A 180 14.76 -0.37 7.96
CA LEU A 180 14.27 -1.74 8.19
C LEU A 180 14.54 -2.19 9.63
N THR A 181 14.68 -1.27 10.58
CA THR A 181 14.92 -1.61 11.99
C THR A 181 13.85 -2.58 12.49
N ASN A 182 14.28 -3.73 13.04
CA ASN A 182 13.43 -4.83 13.53
C ASN A 182 12.46 -5.42 12.49
N ALA A 183 12.58 -5.10 11.21
CA ALA A 183 11.72 -5.69 10.18
C ALA A 183 11.95 -7.20 10.08
N ASP A 184 10.87 -7.96 9.89
CA ASP A 184 10.94 -9.41 9.75
C ASP A 184 10.77 -9.84 8.29
N LEU A 185 11.90 -10.18 7.67
CA LEU A 185 12.02 -10.61 6.28
C LEU A 185 12.33 -12.12 6.18
N GLN A 186 12.15 -12.89 7.27
CA GLN A 186 12.49 -14.31 7.23
C GLN A 186 11.60 -15.08 6.24
N SER A 187 12.19 -16.11 5.65
CA SER A 187 11.42 -17.12 4.91
C SER A 187 10.84 -18.14 5.88
N PHE A 188 9.64 -18.62 5.63
CA PHE A 188 8.96 -19.59 6.50
C PHE A 188 8.23 -20.67 5.71
N PHE A 189 7.80 -21.72 6.41
CA PHE A 189 6.99 -22.79 5.81
C PHE A 189 5.52 -22.61 6.20
N PHE A 190 4.66 -22.55 5.21
CA PHE A 190 3.23 -22.49 5.43
C PHE A 190 2.51 -23.54 4.58
N ARG A 191 1.70 -24.39 5.22
CA ARG A 191 0.93 -25.47 4.58
C ARG A 191 1.77 -26.36 3.65
N GLY A 192 3.03 -26.64 4.02
CA GLY A 192 3.94 -27.47 3.23
C GLY A 192 4.66 -26.78 2.09
N SER A 193 4.41 -25.50 1.85
CA SER A 193 5.15 -24.66 0.90
C SER A 193 6.07 -23.67 1.63
N LYS A 194 7.27 -23.48 1.11
CA LYS A 194 8.19 -22.47 1.61
C LYS A 194 7.82 -21.11 1.01
N GLN A 195 7.45 -20.18 1.88
CA GLN A 195 7.29 -18.78 1.52
C GLN A 195 8.67 -18.11 1.62
N VAL A 196 9.19 -17.68 0.49
CA VAL A 196 10.56 -17.16 0.39
C VAL A 196 10.50 -15.65 0.22
N THR A 197 11.00 -14.91 1.20
CA THR A 197 11.27 -13.48 1.01
C THR A 197 12.42 -13.31 0.05
N ASN A 198 12.17 -12.62 -1.05
CA ASN A 198 13.12 -12.55 -2.17
C ASN A 198 13.57 -11.11 -2.41
N LEU A 199 14.84 -10.84 -2.10
CA LEU A 199 15.53 -9.56 -2.31
C LEU A 199 16.58 -9.66 -3.43
N SER A 200 16.49 -10.66 -4.30
CA SER A 200 17.48 -10.82 -5.37
C SER A 200 17.53 -9.56 -6.25
N ASN A 201 18.74 -9.05 -6.48
CA ASN A 201 19.01 -7.82 -7.22
C ASN A 201 18.36 -6.56 -6.62
N ALA A 202 17.89 -6.59 -5.38
CA ALA A 202 17.39 -5.40 -4.69
C ALA A 202 18.55 -4.45 -4.34
N ASN A 203 18.26 -3.15 -4.27
CA ASN A 203 19.23 -2.16 -3.81
C ASN A 203 18.94 -1.78 -2.35
N LEU A 204 19.83 -2.18 -1.42
CA LEU A 204 19.77 -1.86 0.01
C LEU A 204 20.85 -0.83 0.41
N GLU A 205 21.49 -0.15 -0.54
CA GLU A 205 22.55 0.82 -0.23
C GLU A 205 22.09 1.83 0.82
N GLY A 206 22.89 1.99 1.90
CA GLY A 206 22.57 2.88 3.01
C GLY A 206 21.35 2.50 3.84
N ALA A 207 20.72 1.34 3.62
CA ALA A 207 19.59 0.88 4.42
C ALA A 207 20.00 0.55 5.86
N THR A 208 19.13 0.81 6.83
CA THR A 208 19.31 0.44 8.23
C THR A 208 18.71 -0.93 8.49
N LEU A 209 19.52 -1.93 8.82
CA LEU A 209 19.12 -3.32 9.10
C LEU A 209 19.23 -3.70 10.60
N THR A 210 19.32 -2.75 11.51
CA THR A 210 19.44 -3.02 12.95
C THR A 210 18.28 -3.87 13.45
N GLY A 211 18.57 -5.09 13.96
CA GLY A 211 17.55 -6.02 14.45
C GLY A 211 16.67 -6.65 13.35
N ALA A 212 16.92 -6.37 12.08
CA ALA A 212 16.18 -7.00 10.99
C ALA A 212 16.46 -8.50 10.90
N ASN A 213 15.43 -9.31 10.68
CA ASN A 213 15.52 -10.75 10.54
C ASN A 213 15.47 -11.14 9.05
N LEU A 214 16.62 -11.45 8.47
CA LEU A 214 16.79 -11.86 7.07
C LEU A 214 16.94 -13.39 6.90
N ARG A 215 16.64 -14.17 7.94
CA ARG A 215 16.89 -15.61 7.93
C ARG A 215 16.16 -16.31 6.80
N GLY A 216 16.93 -16.96 5.93
CA GLY A 216 16.42 -17.71 4.78
C GLY A 216 15.91 -16.84 3.63
N ALA A 217 16.06 -15.52 3.69
CA ALA A 217 15.78 -14.63 2.56
C ALA A 217 16.80 -14.83 1.43
N LEU A 218 16.38 -14.62 0.18
CA LEU A 218 17.25 -14.62 -0.99
C LEU A 218 17.81 -13.22 -1.20
N LEU A 219 19.15 -13.13 -1.27
CA LEU A 219 19.89 -11.86 -1.44
C LEU A 219 20.81 -11.87 -2.65
N THR A 220 20.71 -12.87 -3.52
CA THR A 220 21.60 -13.03 -4.67
C THR A 220 21.63 -11.78 -5.54
N GLY A 221 22.79 -11.18 -5.74
CA GLY A 221 22.96 -9.97 -6.53
C GLY A 221 22.43 -8.69 -5.87
N ALA A 222 21.97 -8.75 -4.62
CA ALA A 222 21.54 -7.55 -3.90
C ALA A 222 22.74 -6.63 -3.59
N ILE A 223 22.52 -5.32 -3.69
CA ILE A 223 23.47 -4.32 -3.19
C ILE A 223 23.21 -4.16 -1.69
N MET A 224 24.22 -4.46 -0.88
CA MET A 224 24.13 -4.41 0.58
C MET A 224 24.26 -2.96 1.11
N PRO A 225 23.99 -2.71 2.39
CA PRO A 225 24.02 -1.34 2.94
C PRO A 225 25.34 -0.60 2.79
N ASP A 226 26.45 -1.31 2.70
CA ASP A 226 27.81 -0.77 2.49
C ASP A 226 28.17 -0.57 1.00
N GLY A 227 27.22 -0.84 0.10
CA GLY A 227 27.41 -0.77 -1.35
C GLY A 227 28.03 -2.02 -1.98
N SER A 228 28.38 -3.05 -1.20
CA SER A 228 28.88 -4.32 -1.74
C SER A 228 27.76 -5.12 -2.41
N ILE A 229 28.14 -5.95 -3.41
CA ILE A 229 27.18 -6.85 -4.06
C ILE A 229 27.26 -8.21 -3.35
N ASN A 230 26.10 -8.74 -2.96
CA ASN A 230 26.01 -10.10 -2.43
C ASN A 230 26.07 -11.13 -3.57
N GLU A 231 27.24 -11.74 -3.75
CA GLU A 231 27.48 -12.77 -4.76
C GLU A 231 27.06 -14.18 -4.29
N GLU A 232 26.70 -14.35 -3.02
CA GLU A 232 26.28 -15.65 -2.51
C GLU A 232 25.00 -16.14 -3.19
N ILE A 233 25.09 -17.33 -3.79
CA ILE A 233 23.95 -18.03 -4.37
C ILE A 233 23.30 -18.84 -3.25
N GLY A 234 22.14 -18.38 -2.78
CA GLY A 234 21.37 -19.12 -1.78
C GLY A 234 20.72 -18.30 -0.69
N PHE A 235 20.26 -19.02 0.34
CA PHE A 235 19.56 -18.42 1.46
C PHE A 235 20.53 -17.89 2.52
N ASN A 236 20.26 -16.70 3.04
CA ASN A 236 20.91 -16.23 4.26
C ASN A 236 20.50 -17.15 5.44
N LEU A 237 21.47 -17.84 6.03
CA LEU A 237 21.27 -18.79 7.13
C LEU A 237 21.59 -18.17 8.51
N ASN A 238 22.06 -16.92 8.55
CA ASN A 238 22.52 -16.25 9.78
C ASN A 238 21.41 -15.37 10.38
#